data_7fb3a70824d4d45fafa4e123175f4354
#
_entry.id   7fb3a70824d4d45fafa4e123175f4354
#
_cell.length_a   1.000
_cell.length_b   1.000
_cell.length_c   1.000
_cell.angle_alpha   90.00
_cell.angle_beta   90.00
_cell.angle_gamma   90.00
#
_symmetry.space_group_name_H-M   'P 1'
#
loop_
_entity.id
_entity.type
_entity.pdbx_description
1 polymer ?
#
loop_
_entity_poly.entity_id
_entity_poly.type
_entity_poly.pdbx_seq_one_letter_code
_entity_poly.pdbx_strand_id
1 'polypeptide(L)'
;MTNSSMSSSVVPFREQVRVAGATRTLNSLSRLGRRFGDPFGAFDAPGGPFDHEELHQSLLKDGPLVKSRFGVYLTPTHAGCHAVFTSPHASSMVARPQSTIGRLLEPTLRTSLGSPFDSWFISMDAPDHTRLRRLVQRGFTPKAIADHTALVRRTADELIDAFPTHGDVDLVASFARLLPMRVITRLLGVPDSDFATFDRWGEHLVIALDRPRSLRDARNVHNTFIEIDKMFRKLIAERRRHPGDDLISVLAEKVDGELLSDDELVGTLSLLLIAGFETTVNLIGTGTATLVANRDQLELLASNPEIHIANTVEEALRYESPVQLTLRRTLAPIEIEEGHVIPTGVDVITVLATANRDPLVFDNPQKFDITRPNSRRHLAFVNGPHACIGGALARLEAQVAWESLINHFPDISRWRTTSAPTLGPSQLIRGYKHLPMRFA
;
A
#
# COMPACT_ATOMS: atom_id res chain seq x y z
N MET A 1 5.02 27.10 10.67
CA MET A 1 6.43 27.22 11.08
C MET A 1 6.64 26.37 12.32
N THR A 2 7.03 25.15 12.19
CA THR A 2 7.65 24.36 13.27
C THR A 2 8.73 23.52 12.61
N ASN A 3 9.97 24.00 12.74
CA ASN A 3 11.19 23.28 12.36
C ASN A 3 11.26 22.01 13.21
N SER A 4 10.81 20.89 12.74
CA SER A 4 11.10 19.59 13.31
C SER A 4 12.14 18.86 12.46
N SER A 5 13.39 19.35 12.50
CA SER A 5 14.52 18.55 12.07
C SER A 5 14.56 17.30 12.96
N MET A 6 14.52 16.10 12.38
CA MET A 6 14.73 14.82 13.07
C MET A 6 16.17 14.72 13.58
N SER A 7 16.56 15.56 14.56
CA SER A 7 17.97 15.78 14.92
C SER A 7 18.51 14.88 16.03
N SER A 8 17.72 13.98 16.63
CA SER A 8 18.26 13.10 17.68
C SER A 8 17.91 11.62 17.43
N SER A 9 18.96 10.80 17.39
CA SER A 9 18.84 9.33 17.29
C SER A 9 18.31 8.66 18.57
N VAL A 10 18.06 9.41 19.63
CA VAL A 10 17.63 8.88 20.94
C VAL A 10 16.27 9.43 21.31
N VAL A 11 15.28 8.54 21.35
CA VAL A 11 13.94 8.86 21.81
C VAL A 11 13.93 9.06 23.33
N PRO A 12 13.41 10.17 23.88
CA PRO A 12 13.32 10.40 25.30
C PRO A 12 12.60 9.26 26.05
N PHE A 13 13.11 8.86 27.21
CA PHE A 13 12.54 7.73 27.98
C PHE A 13 11.04 7.89 28.29
N ARG A 14 10.61 9.09 28.67
CA ARG A 14 9.19 9.37 28.93
C ARG A 14 8.30 9.06 27.73
N GLU A 15 8.78 9.34 26.55
CA GLU A 15 8.10 9.13 25.28
C GLU A 15 8.02 7.64 24.93
N GLN A 16 9.11 6.91 25.18
CA GLN A 16 9.13 5.45 25.03
C GLN A 16 8.09 4.77 25.92
N VAL A 17 7.95 5.20 27.19
CA VAL A 17 6.95 4.68 28.13
C VAL A 17 5.53 5.00 27.64
N ARG A 18 5.31 6.20 27.12
CA ARG A 18 4.02 6.65 26.58
C ARG A 18 3.61 5.83 25.36
N VAL A 19 4.51 5.63 24.40
CA VAL A 19 4.28 4.80 23.21
C VAL A 19 4.01 3.34 23.60
N ALA A 20 4.81 2.76 24.50
CA ALA A 20 4.61 1.39 24.95
C ALA A 20 3.26 1.18 25.66
N GLY A 21 2.86 2.13 26.51
CA GLY A 21 1.56 2.11 27.20
C GLY A 21 0.40 2.19 26.21
N ALA A 22 0.42 3.16 25.30
CA ALA A 22 -0.61 3.36 24.29
C ALA A 22 -0.72 2.14 23.35
N THR A 23 0.41 1.58 22.90
CA THR A 23 0.43 0.37 22.05
C THR A 23 -0.22 -0.84 22.74
N ARG A 24 0.11 -1.08 24.02
CA ARG A 24 -0.49 -2.18 24.79
C ARG A 24 -2.00 -1.99 24.96
N THR A 25 -2.43 -0.78 25.29
CA THR A 25 -3.85 -0.45 25.45
C THR A 25 -4.62 -0.68 24.15
N LEU A 26 -4.10 -0.18 23.03
CA LEU A 26 -4.74 -0.35 21.74
C LEU A 26 -4.82 -1.83 21.33
N ASN A 27 -3.73 -2.58 21.47
CA ASN A 27 -3.73 -4.02 21.18
C ASN A 27 -4.77 -4.78 22.02
N SER A 28 -4.95 -4.39 23.29
CA SER A 28 -5.94 -5.02 24.17
C SER A 28 -7.37 -4.65 23.79
N LEU A 29 -7.62 -3.38 23.45
CA LEU A 29 -8.92 -2.91 22.98
C LEU A 29 -9.31 -3.57 21.65
N SER A 30 -8.40 -3.67 20.71
CA SER A 30 -8.66 -4.31 19.41
C SER A 30 -8.98 -5.80 19.57
N ARG A 31 -8.24 -6.54 20.43
CA ARG A 31 -8.56 -7.94 20.75
C ARG A 31 -9.94 -8.09 21.39
N LEU A 32 -10.27 -7.19 22.31
CA LEU A 32 -11.58 -7.20 22.98
C LEU A 32 -12.68 -6.88 21.95
N GLY A 33 -12.49 -5.87 21.12
CA GLY A 33 -13.43 -5.52 20.04
C GLY A 33 -13.67 -6.72 19.12
N ARG A 34 -12.62 -7.38 18.65
CA ARG A 34 -12.72 -8.59 17.84
C ARG A 34 -13.53 -9.69 18.53
N ARG A 35 -13.28 -9.92 19.82
CA ARG A 35 -14.02 -10.93 20.60
C ARG A 35 -15.51 -10.64 20.69
N PHE A 36 -15.90 -9.37 20.65
CA PHE A 36 -17.29 -8.93 20.70
C PHE A 36 -17.89 -8.60 19.32
N GLY A 37 -17.23 -9.02 18.24
CA GLY A 37 -17.71 -8.84 16.86
C GLY A 37 -17.68 -7.38 16.38
N ASP A 38 -16.85 -6.52 17.00
CA ASP A 38 -16.68 -5.15 16.51
C ASP A 38 -15.84 -5.14 15.22
N PRO A 39 -16.32 -4.54 14.12
CA PRO A 39 -15.65 -4.59 12.83
C PRO A 39 -14.28 -3.88 12.86
N PHE A 40 -14.11 -2.77 13.58
CA PHE A 40 -12.80 -2.13 13.73
C PHE A 40 -11.83 -3.05 14.50
N GLY A 41 -12.30 -3.68 15.57
CA GLY A 41 -11.52 -4.66 16.32
C GLY A 41 -11.12 -5.87 15.47
N ALA A 42 -11.97 -6.28 14.53
CA ALA A 42 -11.68 -7.35 13.61
C ALA A 42 -10.49 -7.01 12.68
N PHE A 43 -10.43 -5.79 12.15
CA PHE A 43 -9.33 -5.34 11.30
C PHE A 43 -8.05 -5.02 12.07
N ASP A 44 -8.15 -4.42 13.28
CA ASP A 44 -6.97 -3.91 13.99
C ASP A 44 -6.34 -4.91 14.98
N ALA A 45 -7.03 -6.01 15.33
CA ALA A 45 -6.50 -6.95 16.31
C ALA A 45 -5.24 -7.66 15.83
N PRO A 46 -4.14 -7.64 16.62
CA PRO A 46 -2.92 -8.32 16.25
C PRO A 46 -3.09 -9.85 16.35
N GLY A 47 -2.61 -10.55 15.36
CA GLY A 47 -2.44 -12.00 15.37
C GLY A 47 -3.72 -12.81 15.20
N GLY A 48 -3.69 -13.72 14.29
CA GLY A 48 -4.70 -14.73 14.00
C GLY A 48 -5.09 -14.73 12.54
N PRO A 49 -5.42 -15.91 12.01
CA PRO A 49 -5.97 -16.02 10.67
C PRO A 49 -7.26 -15.20 10.63
N PHE A 50 -7.29 -14.30 9.70
CA PHE A 50 -8.44 -13.48 9.46
C PHE A 50 -9.19 -14.15 8.32
N ASP A 51 -10.40 -14.66 8.56
CA ASP A 51 -11.27 -15.06 7.47
C ASP A 51 -11.86 -13.79 6.85
N HIS A 52 -11.15 -13.32 5.83
CA HIS A 52 -11.53 -12.11 5.12
C HIS A 52 -12.88 -12.28 4.44
N GLU A 53 -13.23 -13.47 3.98
CA GLU A 53 -14.48 -13.71 3.26
C GLU A 53 -15.69 -13.58 4.19
N GLU A 54 -15.64 -14.23 5.37
CA GLU A 54 -16.71 -14.09 6.36
C GLU A 54 -16.89 -12.64 6.80
N LEU A 55 -15.78 -11.91 7.03
CA LEU A 55 -15.87 -10.50 7.39
C LEU A 55 -16.44 -9.65 6.26
N HIS A 56 -15.99 -9.82 5.02
CA HIS A 56 -16.53 -9.07 3.88
C HIS A 56 -18.03 -9.29 3.73
N GLN A 57 -18.47 -10.56 3.81
CA GLN A 57 -19.89 -10.90 3.75
C GLN A 57 -20.69 -10.31 4.93
N SER A 58 -20.13 -10.34 6.15
CA SER A 58 -20.76 -9.75 7.32
C SER A 58 -20.92 -8.23 7.17
N LEU A 59 -19.86 -7.53 6.76
CA LEU A 59 -19.89 -6.08 6.58
C LEU A 59 -20.91 -5.63 5.52
N LEU A 60 -21.01 -6.36 4.40
CA LEU A 60 -22.00 -6.06 3.36
C LEU A 60 -23.44 -6.30 3.84
N LYS A 61 -23.66 -7.30 4.70
CA LYS A 61 -24.97 -7.55 5.33
C LYS A 61 -25.35 -6.47 6.34
N ASP A 62 -24.38 -5.90 7.04
CA ASP A 62 -24.61 -4.84 8.01
C ASP A 62 -24.99 -3.50 7.37
N GLY A 63 -24.88 -3.41 6.04
CA GLY A 63 -25.31 -2.27 5.23
C GLY A 63 -24.17 -1.31 4.84
N PRO A 64 -24.52 -0.17 4.21
CA PRO A 64 -23.52 0.74 3.61
C PRO A 64 -22.75 1.56 4.64
N LEU A 65 -23.24 1.64 5.90
CA LEU A 65 -22.60 2.38 6.97
C LEU A 65 -22.65 1.62 8.28
N VAL A 66 -21.52 1.17 8.77
CA VAL A 66 -21.39 0.42 10.02
C VAL A 66 -20.67 1.28 11.06
N LYS A 67 -21.23 1.37 12.26
CA LYS A 67 -20.63 2.12 13.36
C LYS A 67 -19.94 1.17 14.33
N SER A 68 -18.63 1.31 14.48
CA SER A 68 -17.85 0.63 15.52
C SER A 68 -18.18 1.17 16.91
N ARG A 69 -18.08 0.32 17.93
CA ARG A 69 -18.17 0.71 19.35
C ARG A 69 -17.06 1.66 19.78
N PHE A 70 -15.98 1.75 19.00
CA PHE A 70 -14.88 2.71 19.20
C PHE A 70 -15.16 4.09 18.61
N GLY A 71 -16.34 4.30 18.03
CA GLY A 71 -16.75 5.59 17.46
C GLY A 71 -16.21 5.87 16.05
N VAL A 72 -15.61 4.86 15.42
CA VAL A 72 -15.18 4.89 14.00
C VAL A 72 -16.32 4.36 13.14
N TYR A 73 -16.54 4.98 11.99
CA TYR A 73 -17.49 4.51 10.99
C TYR A 73 -16.76 3.70 9.90
N LEU A 74 -17.43 2.69 9.36
CA LEU A 74 -16.93 1.92 8.24
C LEU A 74 -17.94 1.98 7.11
N THR A 75 -17.47 2.17 5.87
CA THR A 75 -18.28 2.00 4.66
C THR A 75 -17.69 0.86 3.83
N PRO A 76 -18.39 -0.28 3.73
CA PRO A 76 -17.90 -1.47 3.03
C PRO A 76 -18.37 -1.55 1.57
N THR A 77 -19.38 -0.76 1.16
CA THR A 77 -19.93 -0.80 -0.19
C THR A 77 -19.08 -0.02 -1.19
N HIS A 78 -19.15 -0.41 -2.45
CA HIS A 78 -18.46 0.29 -3.53
C HIS A 78 -18.94 1.74 -3.66
N ALA A 79 -20.25 1.96 -3.62
CA ALA A 79 -20.86 3.28 -3.71
C ALA A 79 -20.44 4.17 -2.53
N GLY A 80 -20.47 3.65 -1.31
CA GLY A 80 -20.07 4.37 -0.11
C GLY A 80 -18.59 4.75 -0.13
N CYS A 81 -17.69 3.82 -0.49
CA CYS A 81 -16.28 4.12 -0.66
C CYS A 81 -16.05 5.20 -1.73
N HIS A 82 -16.70 5.08 -2.88
CA HIS A 82 -16.59 6.06 -3.96
C HIS A 82 -17.05 7.45 -3.52
N ALA A 83 -18.19 7.55 -2.82
CA ALA A 83 -18.72 8.81 -2.31
C ALA A 83 -17.73 9.49 -1.35
N VAL A 84 -17.11 8.71 -0.43
CA VAL A 84 -16.09 9.25 0.46
C VAL A 84 -14.86 9.75 -0.30
N PHE A 85 -14.37 9.00 -1.29
CA PHE A 85 -13.16 9.39 -2.04
C PHE A 85 -13.33 10.63 -2.91
N THR A 86 -14.53 10.87 -3.40
CA THR A 86 -14.84 12.01 -4.28
C THR A 86 -15.41 13.22 -3.54
N SER A 87 -15.74 13.06 -2.25
CA SER A 87 -16.28 14.16 -1.46
C SER A 87 -15.22 15.20 -1.11
N PRO A 88 -15.50 16.50 -1.33
CA PRO A 88 -14.63 17.57 -0.85
C PRO A 88 -14.62 17.71 0.69
N HIS A 89 -15.52 17.00 1.37
CA HIS A 89 -15.64 16.99 2.82
C HIS A 89 -14.90 15.80 3.48
N ALA A 90 -14.21 14.96 2.71
CA ALA A 90 -13.42 13.85 3.21
C ALA A 90 -11.93 14.25 3.26
N SER A 91 -11.46 14.62 4.44
CA SER A 91 -10.08 14.99 4.68
C SER A 91 -9.17 13.76 4.78
N SER A 92 -8.01 13.83 4.15
CA SER A 92 -6.90 12.89 4.32
C SER A 92 -6.00 13.26 5.49
N MET A 93 -6.11 14.50 5.98
CA MET A 93 -5.47 14.91 7.22
C MET A 93 -6.11 14.15 8.38
N VAL A 94 -5.48 13.09 8.84
CA VAL A 94 -5.86 12.44 10.10
C VAL A 94 -5.50 13.41 11.23
N ALA A 95 -6.35 14.44 11.35
CA ALA A 95 -6.23 15.42 12.40
C ALA A 95 -6.30 14.72 13.77
N ARG A 96 -5.85 15.42 14.83
CA ARG A 96 -5.84 14.89 16.20
C ARG A 96 -7.18 14.23 16.53
N PRO A 97 -7.16 12.98 17.00
CA PRO A 97 -8.39 12.27 17.31
C PRO A 97 -9.27 13.08 18.28
N GLN A 98 -10.53 13.25 17.92
CA GLN A 98 -11.48 14.02 18.75
C GLN A 98 -12.03 13.19 19.91
N SER A 99 -12.09 11.86 19.76
CA SER A 99 -12.55 10.96 20.81
C SER A 99 -11.56 10.87 21.98
N THR A 100 -12.03 10.64 23.20
CA THR A 100 -11.17 10.46 24.37
C THR A 100 -10.20 9.29 24.19
N ILE A 101 -10.67 8.20 23.60
CA ILE A 101 -9.84 7.02 23.27
C ILE A 101 -8.83 7.39 22.19
N GLY A 102 -9.24 8.09 21.14
CA GLY A 102 -8.33 8.56 20.10
C GLY A 102 -7.22 9.46 20.65
N ARG A 103 -7.54 10.39 21.57
CA ARG A 103 -6.52 11.23 22.24
C ARG A 103 -5.57 10.42 23.12
N LEU A 104 -6.05 9.37 23.76
CA LEU A 104 -5.21 8.44 24.52
C LEU A 104 -4.27 7.65 23.61
N LEU A 105 -4.71 7.37 22.39
CA LEU A 105 -4.00 6.58 21.38
C LEU A 105 -3.17 7.44 20.41
N GLU A 106 -3.35 8.78 20.42
CA GLU A 106 -2.60 9.72 19.59
C GLU A 106 -1.08 9.48 19.62
N PRO A 107 -0.44 9.13 20.78
CA PRO A 107 0.98 8.85 20.82
C PRO A 107 1.44 7.63 20.01
N THR A 108 0.53 6.69 19.72
CA THR A 108 0.84 5.52 18.86
C THR A 108 0.53 5.76 17.41
N LEU A 109 -0.46 6.60 17.13
CA LEU A 109 -0.88 6.96 15.78
C LEU A 109 -0.03 8.09 15.19
N ARG A 110 0.41 9.01 16.05
CA ARG A 110 1.41 10.04 15.78
C ARG A 110 2.58 9.75 16.70
N THR A 111 3.48 8.92 16.27
CA THR A 111 4.69 8.76 17.08
C THR A 111 5.35 10.13 17.15
N SER A 112 5.41 10.70 18.35
CA SER A 112 6.31 11.79 18.71
C SER A 112 7.78 11.49 18.38
N LEU A 113 8.03 10.29 17.87
CA LEU A 113 9.26 9.80 17.26
C LEU A 113 9.49 10.36 15.85
N GLY A 114 8.77 11.43 15.46
CA GLY A 114 8.82 12.02 14.13
C GLY A 114 7.99 11.19 13.15
N SER A 115 6.69 11.46 13.11
CA SER A 115 5.85 10.87 12.06
C SER A 115 6.16 11.57 10.74
N PRO A 116 6.70 10.89 9.74
CA PRO A 116 6.90 11.48 8.42
C PRO A 116 5.58 11.72 7.70
N PHE A 117 4.47 11.18 8.22
CA PHE A 117 3.13 11.35 7.65
C PHE A 117 2.73 12.82 7.50
N ASP A 118 3.20 13.71 8.38
CA ASP A 118 2.88 15.15 8.32
C ASP A 118 3.53 15.85 7.10
N SER A 119 4.60 15.26 6.54
CA SER A 119 5.28 15.76 5.33
C SER A 119 4.86 15.03 4.04
N TRP A 120 4.02 14.00 4.15
CA TRP A 120 3.56 13.22 3.01
C TRP A 120 2.32 13.83 2.38
N PHE A 121 2.36 14.13 1.09
CA PHE A 121 1.21 14.72 0.41
C PHE A 121 -0.06 13.84 0.45
N ILE A 122 0.06 12.51 0.64
CA ILE A 122 -1.10 11.62 0.84
C ILE A 122 -1.90 11.96 2.11
N SER A 123 -1.26 12.62 3.09
CA SER A 123 -1.87 13.04 4.35
C SER A 123 -2.23 14.52 4.37
N MET A 124 -2.23 15.17 3.22
CA MET A 124 -2.56 16.59 3.07
C MET A 124 -3.89 16.75 2.33
N ASP A 125 -4.54 17.89 2.53
CA ASP A 125 -5.70 18.33 1.75
C ASP A 125 -5.31 19.50 0.81
N ALA A 126 -6.23 19.88 -0.07
CA ALA A 126 -6.06 21.10 -0.87
C ALA A 126 -5.92 22.34 0.05
N PRO A 127 -5.08 23.34 -0.32
CA PRO A 127 -4.37 23.48 -1.58
C PRO A 127 -3.00 22.77 -1.63
N ASP A 128 -2.40 22.40 -0.47
CA ASP A 128 -1.04 21.86 -0.40
C ASP A 128 -0.92 20.51 -1.11
N HIS A 129 -1.88 19.60 -0.90
CA HIS A 129 -1.96 18.34 -1.64
C HIS A 129 -1.95 18.58 -3.15
N THR A 130 -2.81 19.47 -3.65
CA THR A 130 -2.95 19.71 -5.08
C THR A 130 -1.66 20.25 -5.69
N ARG A 131 -0.97 21.15 -4.98
CA ARG A 131 0.31 21.70 -5.41
C ARG A 131 1.40 20.62 -5.49
N LEU A 132 1.60 19.88 -4.42
CA LEU A 132 2.63 18.83 -4.37
C LEU A 132 2.35 17.73 -5.38
N ARG A 133 1.11 17.24 -5.44
CA ARG A 133 0.72 16.21 -6.38
C ARG A 133 0.97 16.62 -7.84
N ARG A 134 0.66 17.84 -8.23
CA ARG A 134 0.92 18.37 -9.59
C ARG A 134 2.40 18.28 -9.96
N LEU A 135 3.29 18.63 -9.03
CA LEU A 135 4.73 18.57 -9.25
C LEU A 135 5.23 17.12 -9.36
N VAL A 136 4.75 16.24 -8.48
CA VAL A 136 5.16 14.82 -8.45
C VAL A 136 4.64 14.03 -9.65
N GLN A 137 3.42 14.33 -10.11
CA GLN A 137 2.77 13.61 -11.20
C GLN A 137 3.56 13.64 -12.52
N ARG A 138 4.45 14.61 -12.70
CA ARG A 138 5.31 14.71 -13.89
C ARG A 138 6.21 13.49 -14.08
N GLY A 139 6.70 12.89 -13.01
CA GLY A 139 7.50 11.67 -13.04
C GLY A 139 6.68 10.39 -13.29
N PHE A 140 5.32 10.49 -13.24
CA PHE A 140 4.41 9.35 -13.37
C PHE A 140 3.45 9.49 -14.57
N THR A 141 3.83 10.25 -15.59
CA THR A 141 3.05 10.32 -16.82
C THR A 141 3.08 8.98 -17.55
N PRO A 142 2.05 8.66 -18.37
CA PRO A 142 2.04 7.42 -19.16
C PRO A 142 3.31 7.22 -19.99
N LYS A 143 3.86 8.31 -20.57
CA LYS A 143 5.12 8.28 -21.32
C LYS A 143 6.30 7.94 -20.41
N ALA A 144 6.47 8.62 -19.28
CA ALA A 144 7.55 8.34 -18.34
C ALA A 144 7.52 6.88 -17.85
N ILE A 145 6.32 6.34 -17.59
CA ILE A 145 6.18 4.93 -17.18
C ILE A 145 6.51 3.99 -18.34
N ALA A 146 6.08 4.27 -19.56
CA ALA A 146 6.40 3.45 -20.73
C ALA A 146 7.92 3.38 -20.99
N ASP A 147 8.65 4.46 -20.76
CA ASP A 147 10.11 4.53 -20.90
C ASP A 147 10.83 3.56 -19.91
N HIS A 148 10.19 3.16 -18.84
CA HIS A 148 10.73 2.19 -17.87
C HIS A 148 10.44 0.71 -18.20
N THR A 149 9.66 0.41 -19.26
CA THR A 149 9.29 -0.98 -19.62
C THR A 149 10.51 -1.88 -19.79
N ALA A 150 11.55 -1.40 -20.49
CA ALA A 150 12.77 -2.15 -20.70
C ALA A 150 13.56 -2.41 -19.40
N LEU A 151 13.53 -1.47 -18.46
CA LEU A 151 14.13 -1.63 -17.14
C LEU A 151 13.40 -2.70 -16.32
N VAL A 152 12.05 -2.62 -16.26
CA VAL A 152 11.23 -3.58 -15.52
C VAL A 152 11.44 -5.00 -16.07
N ARG A 153 11.41 -5.16 -17.40
CA ARG A 153 11.61 -6.46 -18.06
C ARG A 153 12.98 -7.05 -17.76
N ARG A 154 14.06 -6.30 -18.01
CA ARG A 154 15.41 -6.79 -17.68
C ARG A 154 15.55 -7.18 -16.22
N THR A 155 15.00 -6.38 -15.32
CA THR A 155 15.04 -6.68 -13.88
C THR A 155 14.28 -7.96 -13.54
N ALA A 156 13.12 -8.19 -14.16
CA ALA A 156 12.34 -9.41 -13.97
C ALA A 156 13.10 -10.64 -14.49
N ASP A 157 13.64 -10.56 -15.70
CA ASP A 157 14.38 -11.67 -16.31
C ASP A 157 15.65 -12.01 -15.52
N GLU A 158 16.46 -11.00 -15.11
CA GLU A 158 17.63 -11.18 -14.23
C GLU A 158 17.28 -11.91 -12.91
N LEU A 159 16.14 -11.61 -12.32
CA LEU A 159 15.69 -12.23 -11.08
C LEU A 159 15.24 -13.68 -11.29
N ILE A 160 14.57 -13.96 -12.41
CA ILE A 160 14.10 -15.31 -12.74
C ILE A 160 15.28 -16.21 -13.13
N ASP A 161 16.26 -15.68 -13.85
CA ASP A 161 17.51 -16.40 -14.21
C ASP A 161 18.30 -16.83 -12.96
N ALA A 162 18.13 -16.12 -11.84
CA ALA A 162 18.75 -16.47 -10.56
C ALA A 162 17.98 -17.56 -9.77
N PHE A 163 16.83 -18.03 -10.28
CA PHE A 163 16.10 -19.13 -9.61
C PHE A 163 16.91 -20.42 -9.65
N PRO A 164 16.78 -21.29 -8.65
CA PRO A 164 17.40 -22.59 -8.69
C PRO A 164 16.86 -23.40 -9.88
N THR A 165 17.75 -24.08 -10.60
CA THR A 165 17.37 -24.92 -11.74
C THR A 165 16.44 -26.07 -11.37
N HIS A 166 16.46 -26.49 -10.12
CA HIS A 166 15.61 -27.54 -9.58
C HIS A 166 15.19 -27.19 -8.14
N GLY A 167 13.99 -27.62 -7.76
CA GLY A 167 13.49 -27.45 -6.40
C GLY A 167 12.49 -26.30 -6.26
N ASP A 168 12.33 -25.86 -5.03
CA ASP A 168 11.37 -24.84 -4.65
C ASP A 168 12.03 -23.47 -4.58
N VAL A 169 11.27 -22.45 -4.90
CA VAL A 169 11.65 -21.05 -4.75
C VAL A 169 10.64 -20.33 -3.87
N ASP A 170 11.09 -19.53 -2.93
CA ASP A 170 10.20 -18.57 -2.27
C ASP A 170 9.98 -17.39 -3.21
N LEU A 171 8.83 -17.37 -3.88
CA LEU A 171 8.52 -16.36 -4.89
C LEU A 171 8.52 -14.94 -4.32
N VAL A 172 8.13 -14.77 -3.06
CA VAL A 172 8.16 -13.45 -2.42
C VAL A 172 9.59 -13.00 -2.22
N ALA A 173 10.41 -13.80 -1.57
CA ALA A 173 11.78 -13.43 -1.23
C ALA A 173 12.69 -13.29 -2.45
N SER A 174 12.50 -14.15 -3.48
CA SER A 174 13.41 -14.23 -4.63
C SER A 174 12.99 -13.35 -5.82
N PHE A 175 11.71 -12.94 -5.88
CA PHE A 175 11.18 -12.25 -7.06
C PHE A 175 10.23 -11.10 -6.72
N ALA A 176 9.05 -11.39 -6.12
CA ALA A 176 8.00 -10.39 -5.98
C ALA A 176 8.44 -9.19 -5.13
N ARG A 177 9.34 -9.40 -4.15
CA ARG A 177 9.91 -8.34 -3.32
C ARG A 177 11.04 -7.60 -4.02
N LEU A 178 11.88 -8.32 -4.74
CA LEU A 178 13.07 -7.72 -5.37
C LEU A 178 12.74 -6.90 -6.61
N LEU A 179 11.75 -7.30 -7.41
CA LEU A 179 11.40 -6.60 -8.64
C LEU A 179 10.96 -5.16 -8.38
N PRO A 180 9.90 -4.86 -7.60
CA PRO A 180 9.48 -3.48 -7.35
C PRO A 180 10.55 -2.67 -6.60
N MET A 181 11.28 -3.32 -5.68
CA MET A 181 12.35 -2.65 -4.95
C MET A 181 13.46 -2.15 -5.89
N ARG A 182 13.95 -3.01 -6.79
CA ARG A 182 14.98 -2.63 -7.75
C ARG A 182 14.49 -1.59 -8.75
N VAL A 183 13.23 -1.69 -9.17
CA VAL A 183 12.62 -0.72 -10.09
C VAL A 183 12.51 0.65 -9.42
N ILE A 184 11.91 0.75 -8.23
CA ILE A 184 11.72 2.04 -7.56
C ILE A 184 13.06 2.69 -7.16
N THR A 185 14.03 1.92 -6.69
CA THR A 185 15.35 2.47 -6.31
C THR A 185 16.11 3.00 -7.54
N ARG A 186 16.11 2.28 -8.66
CA ARG A 186 16.71 2.74 -9.91
C ARG A 186 15.98 3.97 -10.48
N LEU A 187 14.65 3.98 -10.40
CA LEU A 187 13.83 5.13 -10.81
C LEU A 187 14.14 6.37 -9.97
N LEU A 188 14.38 6.19 -8.67
CA LEU A 188 14.80 7.26 -7.77
C LEU A 188 16.28 7.67 -7.95
N GLY A 189 17.08 6.93 -8.73
CA GLY A 189 18.51 7.19 -8.89
C GLY A 189 19.36 6.79 -7.69
N VAL A 190 18.89 5.82 -6.89
CA VAL A 190 19.62 5.27 -5.75
C VAL A 190 20.65 4.25 -6.25
N PRO A 191 21.91 4.29 -5.76
CA PRO A 191 22.93 3.34 -6.14
C PRO A 191 22.60 1.89 -5.79
N ASP A 192 22.94 0.94 -6.66
CA ASP A 192 22.69 -0.50 -6.47
C ASP A 192 23.38 -1.07 -5.20
N SER A 193 24.45 -0.44 -4.74
CA SER A 193 25.16 -0.80 -3.50
C SER A 193 24.28 -0.72 -2.23
N ASP A 194 23.19 0.01 -2.29
CA ASP A 194 22.33 0.27 -1.14
C ASP A 194 21.12 -0.67 -1.04
N PHE A 195 20.95 -1.61 -1.98
CA PHE A 195 19.79 -2.53 -2.00
C PHE A 195 19.60 -3.33 -0.70
N ALA A 196 20.67 -3.82 -0.07
CA ALA A 196 20.56 -4.54 1.19
C ALA A 196 19.99 -3.65 2.33
N THR A 197 20.26 -2.34 2.27
CA THR A 197 19.71 -1.36 3.20
C THR A 197 18.21 -1.18 2.97
N PHE A 198 17.78 -1.11 1.71
CA PHE A 198 16.37 -0.98 1.36
C PHE A 198 15.56 -2.22 1.74
N ASP A 199 16.12 -3.41 1.57
CA ASP A 199 15.46 -4.66 1.99
C ASP A 199 15.20 -4.67 3.50
N ARG A 200 16.19 -4.29 4.30
CA ARG A 200 16.04 -4.14 5.76
C ARG A 200 14.98 -3.08 6.12
N TRP A 201 14.92 -1.95 5.40
CA TRP A 201 13.92 -0.91 5.63
C TRP A 201 12.52 -1.38 5.29
N GLY A 202 12.35 -2.22 4.26
CA GLY A 202 11.05 -2.69 3.79
C GLY A 202 10.19 -3.26 4.91
N GLU A 203 10.73 -4.11 5.78
CA GLU A 203 9.98 -4.67 6.92
C GLU A 203 9.52 -3.57 7.90
N HIS A 204 10.35 -2.57 8.17
CA HIS A 204 10.01 -1.46 9.06
C HIS A 204 8.99 -0.51 8.43
N LEU A 205 9.04 -0.34 7.11
CA LEU A 205 8.13 0.53 6.37
C LEU A 205 6.71 -0.04 6.31
N VAL A 206 6.55 -1.36 6.20
CA VAL A 206 5.25 -2.04 6.34
C VAL A 206 4.63 -1.77 7.71
N ILE A 207 5.45 -1.88 8.76
CA ILE A 207 5.00 -1.57 10.14
C ILE A 207 4.60 -0.10 10.26
N ALA A 208 5.31 0.81 9.57
CA ALA A 208 4.97 2.23 9.58
C ALA A 208 3.61 2.52 8.95
N LEU A 209 3.25 1.82 7.86
CA LEU A 209 1.96 1.98 7.18
C LEU A 209 0.78 1.45 8.00
N ASP A 210 0.97 0.32 8.70
CA ASP A 210 -0.06 -0.25 9.56
C ASP A 210 -0.11 0.49 10.92
N ARG A 211 0.74 0.14 11.81
CA ARG A 211 1.16 0.84 13.04
C ARG A 211 2.18 0.00 13.81
N PRO A 212 3.07 0.61 14.61
CA PRO A 212 3.89 -0.14 15.55
C PRO A 212 3.04 -0.90 16.56
N ARG A 213 3.33 -2.20 16.73
CA ARG A 213 2.64 -3.08 17.70
C ARG A 213 3.43 -3.24 18.99
N SER A 214 4.68 -2.75 19.00
CA SER A 214 5.58 -2.78 20.15
C SER A 214 6.49 -1.54 20.17
N LEU A 215 7.15 -1.30 21.32
CA LEU A 215 8.17 -0.26 21.41
C LEU A 215 9.38 -0.55 20.51
N ARG A 216 9.71 -1.82 20.31
CA ARG A 216 10.79 -2.22 19.39
C ARG A 216 10.44 -1.81 17.95
N ASP A 217 9.22 -2.08 17.51
CA ASP A 217 8.75 -1.69 16.19
C ASP A 217 8.82 -0.17 16.02
N ALA A 218 8.33 0.59 17.01
CA ALA A 218 8.36 2.04 16.98
C ALA A 218 9.79 2.59 16.85
N ARG A 219 10.76 2.01 17.59
CA ARG A 219 12.17 2.40 17.47
C ARG A 219 12.77 2.04 16.11
N ASN A 220 12.48 0.85 15.61
CA ASN A 220 12.97 0.40 14.31
C ASN A 220 12.46 1.33 13.20
N VAL A 221 11.15 1.64 13.20
CA VAL A 221 10.53 2.58 12.26
C VAL A 221 11.20 3.95 12.34
N HIS A 222 11.35 4.49 13.56
CA HIS A 222 12.00 5.79 13.77
C HIS A 222 13.44 5.84 13.20
N ASN A 223 14.27 4.85 13.55
CA ASN A 223 15.65 4.79 13.08
C ASN A 223 15.70 4.69 11.54
N THR A 224 14.83 3.89 10.95
CA THR A 224 14.71 3.76 9.50
C THR A 224 14.39 5.09 8.84
N PHE A 225 13.46 5.88 9.39
CA PHE A 225 13.16 7.20 8.84
C PHE A 225 14.32 8.19 8.95
N ILE A 226 15.12 8.13 10.03
CA ILE A 226 16.35 8.94 10.14
C ILE A 226 17.37 8.55 9.06
N GLU A 227 17.53 7.25 8.80
CA GLU A 227 18.43 6.77 7.75
C GLU A 227 17.94 7.22 6.36
N ILE A 228 16.65 7.10 6.08
CA ILE A 228 16.00 7.54 4.83
C ILE A 228 16.16 9.05 4.63
N ASP A 229 15.89 9.87 5.66
CA ASP A 229 16.04 11.32 5.60
C ASP A 229 17.48 11.72 5.24
N LYS A 230 18.46 11.14 5.92
CA LYS A 230 19.89 11.40 5.65
C LYS A 230 20.27 11.02 4.22
N MET A 231 19.83 9.87 3.75
CA MET A 231 20.12 9.40 2.41
C MET A 231 19.52 10.32 1.34
N PHE A 232 18.21 10.62 1.44
CA PHE A 232 17.57 11.48 0.44
C PHE A 232 18.12 12.90 0.46
N ARG A 233 18.41 13.51 1.62
CA ARG A 233 19.06 14.83 1.66
C ARG A 233 20.41 14.84 0.94
N LYS A 234 21.20 13.77 1.10
CA LYS A 234 22.48 13.64 0.39
C LYS A 234 22.26 13.55 -1.12
N LEU A 235 21.32 12.70 -1.58
CA LEU A 235 21.01 12.53 -3.00
C LEU A 235 20.42 13.81 -3.61
N ILE A 236 19.51 14.49 -2.92
CA ILE A 236 18.94 15.77 -3.37
C ILE A 236 20.03 16.81 -3.56
N ALA A 237 20.94 16.96 -2.59
CA ALA A 237 22.05 17.90 -2.69
C ALA A 237 23.01 17.57 -3.83
N GLU A 238 23.19 16.30 -4.15
CA GLU A 238 23.98 15.84 -5.30
C GLU A 238 23.28 16.16 -6.62
N ARG A 239 21.98 15.80 -6.76
CA ARG A 239 21.20 16.00 -7.99
C ARG A 239 20.93 17.47 -8.30
N ARG A 240 20.84 18.33 -7.31
CA ARG A 240 20.78 19.79 -7.54
C ARG A 240 22.07 20.36 -8.14
N ARG A 241 23.22 19.74 -7.87
CA ARG A 241 24.52 20.15 -8.45
C ARG A 241 24.80 19.44 -9.78
N HIS A 242 24.38 18.19 -9.88
CA HIS A 242 24.63 17.30 -11.01
C HIS A 242 23.34 16.53 -11.35
N PRO A 243 22.39 17.17 -12.09
CA PRO A 243 21.17 16.51 -12.50
C PRO A 243 21.44 15.24 -13.32
N GLY A 244 20.67 14.19 -13.08
CA GLY A 244 20.69 12.93 -13.84
C GLY A 244 19.33 12.66 -14.48
N ASP A 245 19.18 11.47 -15.07
CA ASP A 245 17.94 11.00 -15.70
C ASP A 245 17.02 10.28 -14.71
N ASP A 246 17.07 10.66 -13.41
CA ASP A 246 16.31 10.05 -12.34
C ASP A 246 15.18 10.94 -11.82
N LEU A 247 14.26 10.33 -11.08
CA LEU A 247 13.09 11.01 -10.53
C LEU A 247 13.47 12.12 -9.53
N ILE A 248 14.56 11.94 -8.77
CA ILE A 248 15.05 12.98 -7.85
C ILE A 248 15.41 14.22 -8.63
N SER A 249 16.12 14.10 -9.74
CA SER A 249 16.49 15.21 -10.62
C SER A 249 15.25 15.92 -11.18
N VAL A 250 14.27 15.16 -11.69
CA VAL A 250 13.00 15.70 -12.21
C VAL A 250 12.23 16.48 -11.14
N LEU A 251 12.18 15.98 -9.91
CA LEU A 251 11.44 16.62 -8.80
C LEU A 251 12.22 17.79 -8.18
N ALA A 252 13.55 17.79 -8.28
CA ALA A 252 14.40 18.86 -7.79
C ALA A 252 14.44 20.08 -8.73
N GLU A 253 13.91 19.96 -9.95
CA GLU A 253 13.83 21.07 -10.90
C GLU A 253 12.77 22.09 -10.52
N LYS A 254 13.04 23.37 -10.84
CA LYS A 254 12.07 24.46 -10.73
C LYS A 254 11.06 24.40 -11.88
N VAL A 255 9.77 24.39 -11.55
CA VAL A 255 8.66 24.31 -12.50
C VAL A 255 7.68 25.43 -12.29
N ASP A 256 7.40 26.19 -13.36
CA ASP A 256 6.48 27.34 -13.33
C ASP A 256 6.77 28.33 -12.18
N GLY A 257 8.06 28.48 -11.86
CA GLY A 257 8.49 29.35 -10.75
C GLY A 257 8.44 28.67 -9.38
N GLU A 258 7.88 27.48 -9.25
CA GLU A 258 7.80 26.70 -8.00
C GLU A 258 8.95 25.69 -7.89
N LEU A 259 9.46 25.51 -6.67
CA LEU A 259 10.46 24.54 -6.31
C LEU A 259 10.00 23.80 -5.06
N LEU A 260 10.15 22.47 -5.05
CA LEU A 260 9.98 21.70 -3.83
C LEU A 260 11.12 22.03 -2.87
N SER A 261 10.80 22.33 -1.61
CA SER A 261 11.77 22.43 -0.53
C SER A 261 12.43 21.08 -0.28
N ASP A 262 13.56 21.05 0.40
CA ASP A 262 14.23 19.80 0.76
C ASP A 262 13.34 18.90 1.62
N ASP A 263 12.56 19.45 2.53
CA ASP A 263 11.64 18.69 3.39
C ASP A 263 10.48 18.10 2.58
N GLU A 264 9.92 18.84 1.63
CA GLU A 264 8.89 18.33 0.72
C GLU A 264 9.42 17.24 -0.21
N LEU A 265 10.66 17.40 -0.70
CA LEU A 265 11.32 16.36 -1.50
C LEU A 265 11.56 15.10 -0.68
N VAL A 266 12.17 15.21 0.51
CA VAL A 266 12.41 14.06 1.39
C VAL A 266 11.11 13.36 1.74
N GLY A 267 10.06 14.10 2.11
CA GLY A 267 8.74 13.55 2.40
C GLY A 267 8.13 12.83 1.19
N THR A 268 8.21 13.45 0.02
CA THR A 268 7.70 12.87 -1.23
C THR A 268 8.45 11.60 -1.62
N LEU A 269 9.79 11.62 -1.61
CA LEU A 269 10.62 10.47 -1.98
C LEU A 269 10.44 9.31 -0.99
N SER A 270 10.32 9.61 0.31
CA SER A 270 10.02 8.62 1.34
C SER A 270 8.66 7.97 1.11
N LEU A 271 7.63 8.76 0.79
CA LEU A 271 6.30 8.24 0.46
C LEU A 271 6.34 7.35 -0.78
N LEU A 272 6.98 7.79 -1.86
CA LEU A 272 7.08 7.03 -3.10
C LEU A 272 7.81 5.70 -2.91
N LEU A 273 8.88 5.70 -2.12
CA LEU A 273 9.61 4.49 -1.77
C LEU A 273 8.70 3.49 -1.06
N ILE A 274 7.99 3.93 -0.01
CA ILE A 274 7.17 3.05 0.82
C ILE A 274 5.93 2.56 0.06
N ALA A 275 5.21 3.48 -0.57
CA ALA A 275 3.94 3.17 -1.23
C ALA A 275 4.13 2.35 -2.52
N GLY A 276 5.23 2.57 -3.25
CA GLY A 276 5.51 1.89 -4.51
C GLY A 276 6.05 0.48 -4.36
N PHE A 277 6.63 0.15 -3.21
CA PHE A 277 7.29 -1.12 -3.01
C PHE A 277 6.33 -2.22 -2.54
N GLU A 278 5.84 -2.14 -1.31
CA GLU A 278 5.16 -3.27 -0.65
C GLU A 278 3.81 -3.62 -1.30
N THR A 279 3.10 -2.64 -1.83
CA THR A 279 1.80 -2.88 -2.49
C THR A 279 1.96 -3.71 -3.77
N THR A 280 3.01 -3.46 -4.54
CA THR A 280 3.30 -4.21 -5.77
C THR A 280 3.86 -5.62 -5.45
N VAL A 281 4.68 -5.75 -4.39
CA VAL A 281 5.08 -7.07 -3.87
C VAL A 281 3.86 -7.95 -3.63
N ASN A 282 2.86 -7.39 -2.96
CA ASN A 282 1.65 -8.12 -2.62
C ASN A 282 0.79 -8.42 -3.85
N LEU A 283 0.67 -7.48 -4.80
CA LEU A 283 -0.03 -7.72 -6.06
C LEU A 283 0.58 -8.90 -6.82
N ILE A 284 1.90 -8.92 -6.98
CA ILE A 284 2.59 -10.00 -7.69
C ILE A 284 2.47 -11.33 -6.93
N GLY A 285 2.72 -11.31 -5.62
CA GLY A 285 2.71 -12.52 -4.80
C GLY A 285 1.32 -13.14 -4.68
N THR A 286 0.31 -12.35 -4.24
CA THR A 286 -1.06 -12.86 -4.09
C THR A 286 -1.69 -13.18 -5.44
N GLY A 287 -1.44 -12.35 -6.46
CA GLY A 287 -1.95 -12.61 -7.81
C GLY A 287 -1.41 -13.92 -8.42
N THR A 288 -0.11 -14.21 -8.23
CA THR A 288 0.48 -15.50 -8.67
C THR A 288 -0.15 -16.67 -7.92
N ALA A 289 -0.30 -16.57 -6.60
CA ALA A 289 -0.94 -17.63 -5.81
C ALA A 289 -2.39 -17.85 -6.24
N THR A 290 -3.13 -16.77 -6.50
CA THR A 290 -4.52 -16.82 -6.98
C THR A 290 -4.61 -17.46 -8.37
N LEU A 291 -3.73 -17.11 -9.31
CA LEU A 291 -3.65 -17.75 -10.63
C LEU A 291 -3.38 -19.25 -10.52
N VAL A 292 -2.44 -19.66 -9.67
CA VAL A 292 -2.13 -21.07 -9.44
C VAL A 292 -3.29 -21.83 -8.79
N ALA A 293 -4.05 -21.19 -7.92
CA ALA A 293 -5.25 -21.76 -7.30
C ALA A 293 -6.43 -21.88 -8.28
N ASN A 294 -6.49 -21.03 -9.32
CA ASN A 294 -7.52 -21.01 -10.36
C ASN A 294 -6.91 -21.46 -11.71
N ARG A 295 -6.70 -22.78 -11.84
CA ARG A 295 -5.98 -23.38 -12.97
C ARG A 295 -6.51 -23.01 -14.33
N ASP A 296 -7.82 -22.99 -14.50
CA ASP A 296 -8.51 -22.59 -15.72
C ASP A 296 -8.17 -21.15 -16.14
N GLN A 297 -8.00 -20.26 -15.16
CA GLN A 297 -7.62 -18.86 -15.42
C GLN A 297 -6.14 -18.72 -15.76
N LEU A 298 -5.28 -19.52 -15.12
CA LEU A 298 -3.85 -19.56 -15.45
C LEU A 298 -3.63 -20.14 -16.87
N GLU A 299 -4.35 -21.22 -17.23
CA GLU A 299 -4.32 -21.82 -18.57
C GLU A 299 -4.80 -20.82 -19.63
N LEU A 300 -5.89 -20.10 -19.35
CA LEU A 300 -6.38 -19.06 -20.24
C LEU A 300 -5.37 -17.94 -20.44
N LEU A 301 -4.76 -17.44 -19.35
CA LEU A 301 -3.70 -16.43 -19.42
C LEU A 301 -2.50 -16.92 -20.24
N ALA A 302 -2.01 -18.13 -19.97
CA ALA A 302 -0.84 -18.68 -20.66
C ALA A 302 -1.10 -18.99 -22.14
N SER A 303 -2.36 -19.30 -22.52
CA SER A 303 -2.72 -19.57 -23.92
C SER A 303 -2.60 -18.32 -24.81
N ASN A 304 -2.86 -17.14 -24.26
CA ASN A 304 -2.72 -15.87 -24.99
C ASN A 304 -2.45 -14.70 -24.02
N PRO A 305 -1.20 -14.56 -23.54
CA PRO A 305 -0.84 -13.52 -22.58
C PRO A 305 -1.15 -12.11 -23.10
N GLU A 306 -0.91 -11.82 -24.36
CA GLU A 306 -1.11 -10.49 -24.94
C GLU A 306 -2.54 -9.98 -24.83
N ILE A 307 -3.53 -10.90 -24.89
CA ILE A 307 -4.95 -10.56 -24.77
C ILE A 307 -5.35 -10.41 -23.30
N HIS A 308 -4.84 -11.30 -22.43
CA HIS A 308 -5.42 -11.46 -21.10
C HIS A 308 -4.65 -10.74 -20.00
N ILE A 309 -3.34 -10.49 -20.19
CA ILE A 309 -2.47 -10.00 -19.11
C ILE A 309 -2.97 -8.69 -18.48
N ALA A 310 -3.40 -7.73 -19.28
CA ALA A 310 -3.86 -6.44 -18.78
C ALA A 310 -5.10 -6.59 -17.87
N ASN A 311 -6.07 -7.42 -18.28
CA ASN A 311 -7.27 -7.64 -17.47
C ASN A 311 -7.01 -8.57 -16.27
N THR A 312 -6.03 -9.46 -16.39
CA THR A 312 -5.56 -10.28 -15.25
C THR A 312 -5.05 -9.40 -14.11
N VAL A 313 -4.30 -8.33 -14.41
CA VAL A 313 -3.84 -7.37 -13.38
C VAL A 313 -5.01 -6.66 -12.71
N GLU A 314 -5.99 -6.20 -13.49
CA GLU A 314 -7.17 -5.52 -12.92
C GLU A 314 -8.01 -6.46 -12.05
N GLU A 315 -8.19 -7.70 -12.48
CA GLU A 315 -8.94 -8.71 -11.71
C GLU A 315 -8.18 -9.14 -10.45
N ALA A 316 -6.85 -9.26 -10.51
CA ALA A 316 -6.04 -9.53 -9.33
C ALA A 316 -6.14 -8.38 -8.31
N LEU A 317 -6.09 -7.13 -8.76
CA LEU A 317 -6.29 -5.94 -7.92
C LEU A 317 -7.69 -5.91 -7.30
N ARG A 318 -8.71 -6.30 -8.04
CA ARG A 318 -10.07 -6.41 -7.52
C ARG A 318 -10.19 -7.51 -6.48
N TYR A 319 -9.73 -8.70 -6.81
CA TYR A 319 -9.94 -9.91 -6.03
C TYR A 319 -9.06 -9.95 -4.78
N GLU A 320 -7.79 -9.58 -4.90
CA GLU A 320 -6.80 -9.55 -3.82
C GLU A 320 -6.21 -8.14 -3.68
N SER A 321 -7.04 -7.17 -3.31
CA SER A 321 -6.58 -5.78 -3.12
C SER A 321 -5.40 -5.72 -2.15
N PRO A 322 -4.21 -5.24 -2.57
CA PRO A 322 -3.08 -5.14 -1.64
C PRO A 322 -3.36 -4.25 -0.43
N VAL A 323 -4.00 -3.09 -0.66
CA VAL A 323 -4.49 -2.22 0.41
C VAL A 323 -5.93 -2.60 0.73
N GLN A 324 -6.18 -3.00 1.98
CA GLN A 324 -7.48 -3.51 2.41
C GLN A 324 -8.46 -2.40 2.78
N LEU A 325 -7.95 -1.29 3.28
CA LEU A 325 -8.77 -0.18 3.77
C LEU A 325 -8.01 1.15 3.71
N THR A 326 -8.74 2.27 3.75
CA THR A 326 -8.15 3.60 4.01
C THR A 326 -8.97 4.36 5.03
N LEU A 327 -8.39 5.41 5.61
CA LEU A 327 -9.01 6.26 6.60
C LEU A 327 -9.22 7.67 6.05
N ARG A 328 -10.39 8.25 6.37
CA ARG A 328 -10.69 9.66 6.13
C ARG A 328 -11.34 10.26 7.36
N ARG A 329 -11.29 11.60 7.46
CA ARG A 329 -12.07 12.35 8.44
C ARG A 329 -13.09 13.22 7.73
N THR A 330 -14.33 13.23 8.23
CA THR A 330 -15.39 14.07 7.69
C THR A 330 -15.30 15.50 8.23
N LEU A 331 -15.26 16.48 7.34
CA LEU A 331 -15.29 17.92 7.65
C LEU A 331 -16.72 18.47 7.65
N ALA A 332 -17.62 17.83 6.92
CA ALA A 332 -19.07 18.06 6.89
C ALA A 332 -19.77 16.71 6.67
N PRO A 333 -21.11 16.64 6.76
CA PRO A 333 -21.83 15.39 6.49
C PRO A 333 -21.56 14.89 5.07
N ILE A 334 -21.39 13.57 4.90
CA ILE A 334 -21.22 12.95 3.58
C ILE A 334 -22.34 11.93 3.40
N GLU A 335 -23.20 12.17 2.43
CA GLU A 335 -24.18 11.20 1.97
C GLU A 335 -23.47 10.14 1.11
N ILE A 336 -23.63 8.87 1.45
CA ILE A 336 -22.97 7.75 0.76
C ILE A 336 -23.93 6.96 -0.11
N GLU A 337 -25.15 6.74 0.40
CA GLU A 337 -26.28 6.09 -0.27
C GLU A 337 -27.55 6.70 0.28
N GLU A 338 -28.67 6.51 -0.41
CA GLU A 338 -29.95 7.11 -0.01
C GLU A 338 -30.30 6.83 1.45
N GLY A 339 -30.45 7.89 2.24
CA GLY A 339 -30.76 7.84 3.65
C GLY A 339 -29.59 7.52 4.59
N HIS A 340 -28.38 7.28 4.06
CA HIS A 340 -27.20 6.99 4.84
C HIS A 340 -26.20 8.16 4.78
N VAL A 341 -26.00 8.81 5.91
CA VAL A 341 -25.13 9.99 6.03
C VAL A 341 -24.07 9.74 7.10
N ILE A 342 -22.79 9.91 6.70
CA ILE A 342 -21.67 9.93 7.64
C ILE A 342 -21.67 11.30 8.33
N PRO A 343 -21.70 11.36 9.68
CA PRO A 343 -21.74 12.64 10.41
C PRO A 343 -20.43 13.44 10.25
N THR A 344 -20.50 14.74 10.56
CA THR A 344 -19.31 15.61 10.66
C THR A 344 -18.37 15.20 11.78
N GLY A 345 -17.07 15.37 11.58
CA GLY A 345 -16.04 15.28 12.61
C GLY A 345 -15.72 13.84 13.06
N VAL A 346 -16.12 12.84 12.26
CA VAL A 346 -15.85 11.42 12.56
C VAL A 346 -14.79 10.85 11.65
N ASP A 347 -14.11 9.81 12.13
CA ASP A 347 -13.23 9.01 11.32
C ASP A 347 -14.06 7.94 10.60
N VAL A 348 -13.84 7.82 9.28
CA VAL A 348 -14.48 6.81 8.42
C VAL A 348 -13.43 5.95 7.74
N ILE A 349 -13.56 4.66 7.90
CA ILE A 349 -12.77 3.65 7.20
C ILE A 349 -13.54 3.24 5.95
N THR A 350 -12.91 3.39 4.79
CA THR A 350 -13.37 2.83 3.53
C THR A 350 -12.76 1.45 3.37
N VAL A 351 -13.58 0.40 3.27
CA VAL A 351 -13.11 -0.99 3.23
C VAL A 351 -12.99 -1.44 1.79
N LEU A 352 -11.83 -1.16 1.16
CA LEU A 352 -11.57 -1.40 -0.26
C LEU A 352 -11.76 -2.87 -0.66
N ALA A 353 -11.23 -3.78 0.16
CA ALA A 353 -11.32 -5.21 -0.12
C ALA A 353 -12.77 -5.71 -0.16
N THR A 354 -13.64 -5.15 0.69
CA THR A 354 -15.08 -5.46 0.67
C THR A 354 -15.78 -4.79 -0.50
N ALA A 355 -15.49 -3.51 -0.74
CA ALA A 355 -16.07 -2.75 -1.86
C ALA A 355 -15.74 -3.38 -3.23
N ASN A 356 -14.56 -3.99 -3.37
CA ASN A 356 -14.16 -4.72 -4.58
C ASN A 356 -14.83 -6.09 -4.73
N ARG A 357 -15.63 -6.50 -3.73
CA ARG A 357 -16.44 -7.71 -3.72
C ARG A 357 -17.94 -7.40 -3.59
N ASP A 358 -18.34 -6.16 -3.80
CA ASP A 358 -19.72 -5.70 -3.75
C ASP A 358 -20.52 -6.34 -4.89
N PRO A 359 -21.56 -7.17 -4.57
CA PRO A 359 -22.38 -7.86 -5.60
C PRO A 359 -23.25 -6.89 -6.41
N LEU A 360 -23.47 -5.66 -5.95
CA LEU A 360 -24.16 -4.62 -6.71
C LEU A 360 -23.31 -4.08 -7.87
N VAL A 361 -22.01 -4.35 -7.86
CA VAL A 361 -21.06 -3.87 -8.87
C VAL A 361 -20.45 -5.03 -9.65
N PHE A 362 -20.14 -6.13 -8.99
CA PHE A 362 -19.43 -7.26 -9.57
C PHE A 362 -20.28 -8.54 -9.47
N ASP A 363 -20.69 -9.07 -10.61
CA ASP A 363 -21.40 -10.35 -10.65
C ASP A 363 -20.48 -11.47 -10.16
N ASN A 364 -21.01 -12.38 -9.30
CA ASN A 364 -20.21 -13.45 -8.71
C ASN A 364 -18.87 -12.95 -8.16
N PRO A 365 -18.86 -12.00 -7.21
CA PRO A 365 -17.65 -11.27 -6.81
C PRO A 365 -16.57 -12.17 -6.18
N GLN A 366 -16.96 -13.35 -5.71
CA GLN A 366 -16.05 -14.36 -5.12
C GLN A 366 -15.37 -15.23 -6.20
N LYS A 367 -15.75 -15.11 -7.47
CA LYS A 367 -15.07 -15.78 -8.57
C LYS A 367 -13.93 -14.91 -9.08
N PHE A 368 -12.73 -15.48 -9.13
CA PHE A 368 -11.61 -14.89 -9.88
C PHE A 368 -11.81 -15.18 -11.36
N ASP A 369 -11.92 -14.14 -12.19
CA ASP A 369 -12.24 -14.24 -13.60
C ASP A 369 -11.49 -13.19 -14.41
N ILE A 370 -10.40 -13.60 -15.08
CA ILE A 370 -9.54 -12.69 -15.86
C ILE A 370 -10.22 -12.15 -17.12
N THR A 371 -11.44 -12.61 -17.44
CA THR A 371 -12.25 -12.08 -18.54
C THR A 371 -13.33 -11.11 -18.07
N ARG A 372 -13.42 -10.84 -16.78
CA ARG A 372 -14.42 -9.96 -16.20
C ARG A 372 -14.46 -8.60 -16.90
N PRO A 373 -15.59 -8.19 -17.48
CA PRO A 373 -15.63 -6.97 -18.31
C PRO A 373 -15.50 -5.67 -17.51
N ASN A 374 -15.85 -5.70 -16.23
CA ASN A 374 -15.84 -4.53 -15.35
C ASN A 374 -14.78 -4.60 -14.24
N SER A 375 -13.73 -5.44 -14.38
CA SER A 375 -12.62 -5.55 -13.41
C SER A 375 -12.03 -4.19 -13.07
N ARG A 376 -11.86 -3.30 -14.05
CA ARG A 376 -11.31 -1.93 -13.88
C ARG A 376 -12.14 -1.00 -12.99
N ARG A 377 -13.36 -1.38 -12.60
CA ARG A 377 -14.16 -0.63 -11.64
C ARG A 377 -13.69 -0.81 -10.19
N HIS A 378 -12.69 -1.65 -9.95
CA HIS A 378 -12.14 -1.84 -8.62
C HIS A 378 -11.62 -0.53 -8.01
N LEU A 379 -11.64 -0.47 -6.68
CA LEU A 379 -11.17 0.68 -5.90
C LEU A 379 -9.77 0.46 -5.29
N ALA A 380 -8.99 -0.53 -5.74
CA ALA A 380 -7.66 -0.82 -5.18
C ALA A 380 -6.68 0.36 -5.31
N PHE A 381 -6.89 1.25 -6.27
CA PHE A 381 -6.14 2.49 -6.45
C PHE A 381 -6.88 3.73 -5.96
N VAL A 382 -7.98 3.56 -5.25
CA VAL A 382 -8.94 4.59 -4.84
C VAL A 382 -9.38 5.49 -6.00
N ASN A 383 -10.18 6.52 -5.72
CA ASN A 383 -10.67 7.50 -6.70
C ASN A 383 -10.47 8.92 -6.18
N GLY A 384 -10.79 9.91 -7.00
CA GLY A 384 -10.76 11.32 -6.62
C GLY A 384 -9.35 11.90 -6.48
N PRO A 385 -9.18 12.97 -5.69
CA PRO A 385 -7.92 13.70 -5.60
C PRO A 385 -6.72 12.85 -5.17
N HIS A 386 -6.93 11.84 -4.34
CA HIS A 386 -5.91 10.94 -3.82
C HIS A 386 -5.78 9.61 -4.59
N ALA A 387 -6.31 9.51 -5.81
CA ALA A 387 -6.10 8.33 -6.65
C ALA A 387 -4.60 7.99 -6.76
N CYS A 388 -4.26 6.69 -6.78
CA CYS A 388 -2.88 6.24 -6.75
C CYS A 388 -2.06 6.83 -7.90
N ILE A 389 -0.97 7.53 -7.57
CA ILE A 389 -0.08 8.13 -8.57
C ILE A 389 0.79 7.07 -9.27
N GLY A 390 1.16 5.99 -8.55
CA GLY A 390 1.96 4.88 -9.05
C GLY A 390 1.15 3.78 -9.76
N GLY A 391 -0.17 3.96 -9.94
CA GLY A 391 -1.04 2.90 -10.46
C GLY A 391 -0.66 2.38 -11.85
N ALA A 392 -0.07 3.23 -12.71
CA ALA A 392 0.43 2.82 -14.01
C ALA A 392 1.69 1.97 -13.89
N LEU A 393 2.62 2.33 -12.99
CA LEU A 393 3.85 1.58 -12.74
C LEU A 393 3.54 0.20 -12.12
N ALA A 394 2.68 0.13 -11.13
CA ALA A 394 2.28 -1.13 -10.50
C ALA A 394 1.65 -2.10 -11.53
N ARG A 395 0.83 -1.59 -12.45
CA ARG A 395 0.29 -2.39 -13.56
C ARG A 395 1.37 -2.92 -14.48
N LEU A 396 2.30 -2.07 -14.87
CA LEU A 396 3.43 -2.46 -15.72
C LEU A 396 4.28 -3.54 -15.04
N GLU A 397 4.61 -3.37 -13.77
CA GLU A 397 5.42 -4.34 -13.01
C GLU A 397 4.71 -5.70 -12.90
N ALA A 398 3.42 -5.72 -12.59
CA ALA A 398 2.66 -6.96 -12.50
C ALA A 398 2.50 -7.66 -13.87
N GLN A 399 2.23 -6.90 -14.94
CA GLN A 399 2.17 -7.44 -16.30
C GLN A 399 3.49 -8.10 -16.68
N VAL A 400 4.59 -7.37 -16.57
CA VAL A 400 5.92 -7.86 -16.91
C VAL A 400 6.30 -9.05 -16.03
N ALA A 401 5.99 -9.04 -14.74
CA ALA A 401 6.28 -10.13 -13.84
C ALA A 401 5.63 -11.45 -14.30
N TRP A 402 4.34 -11.43 -14.63
CA TRP A 402 3.65 -12.65 -15.08
C TRP A 402 4.03 -13.05 -16.50
N GLU A 403 4.24 -12.11 -17.43
CA GLU A 403 4.77 -12.40 -18.76
C GLU A 403 6.14 -13.08 -18.67
N SER A 404 7.08 -12.54 -17.90
CA SER A 404 8.41 -13.12 -17.72
C SER A 404 8.34 -14.51 -17.08
N LEU A 405 7.51 -14.73 -16.05
CA LEU A 405 7.32 -16.05 -15.44
C LEU A 405 6.78 -17.06 -16.46
N ILE A 406 5.76 -16.71 -17.26
CA ILE A 406 5.19 -17.60 -18.29
C ILE A 406 6.23 -17.92 -19.38
N ASN A 407 7.01 -16.94 -19.81
CA ASN A 407 8.02 -17.13 -20.86
C ASN A 407 9.16 -18.05 -20.40
N HIS A 408 9.61 -17.92 -19.14
CA HIS A 408 10.68 -18.76 -18.60
C HIS A 408 10.21 -20.16 -18.19
N PHE A 409 8.95 -20.28 -17.77
CA PHE A 409 8.35 -21.53 -17.32
C PHE A 409 7.05 -21.84 -18.07
N PRO A 410 7.13 -22.14 -19.38
CA PRO A 410 5.93 -22.30 -20.24
C PRO A 410 5.11 -23.55 -19.90
N ASP A 411 5.68 -24.55 -19.24
CA ASP A 411 4.94 -25.70 -18.71
C ASP A 411 4.22 -25.31 -17.41
N ILE A 412 3.15 -24.55 -17.54
CA ILE A 412 2.35 -24.08 -16.40
C ILE A 412 1.71 -25.22 -15.60
N SER A 413 1.66 -26.45 -16.14
CA SER A 413 1.13 -27.63 -15.42
C SER A 413 1.96 -27.94 -14.17
N ARG A 414 3.21 -27.50 -14.15
CA ARG A 414 4.15 -27.66 -13.02
C ARG A 414 4.02 -26.58 -11.97
N TRP A 415 3.39 -25.45 -12.28
CA TRP A 415 3.24 -24.37 -11.32
C TRP A 415 2.37 -24.79 -10.14
N ARG A 416 2.94 -24.78 -8.97
CA ARG A 416 2.22 -25.13 -7.73
C ARG A 416 2.86 -24.51 -6.50
N THR A 417 2.06 -24.28 -5.48
CA THR A 417 2.57 -24.04 -4.13
C THR A 417 3.06 -25.38 -3.54
N THR A 418 4.23 -25.39 -2.93
CA THR A 418 4.85 -26.62 -2.39
C THR A 418 4.63 -26.79 -0.90
N SER A 419 4.31 -25.73 -0.21
CA SER A 419 3.83 -25.72 1.18
C SER A 419 2.87 -24.55 1.42
N ALA A 420 2.21 -24.54 2.57
CA ALA A 420 1.27 -23.49 2.92
C ALA A 420 1.96 -22.12 2.94
N PRO A 421 1.47 -21.12 2.16
CA PRO A 421 2.00 -19.78 2.19
C PRO A 421 1.82 -19.12 3.57
N THR A 422 2.76 -18.28 3.96
CA THR A 422 2.70 -17.54 5.22
C THR A 422 2.30 -16.09 4.95
N LEU A 423 1.19 -15.64 5.55
CA LEU A 423 0.75 -14.25 5.44
C LEU A 423 1.70 -13.29 6.16
N GLY A 424 1.81 -12.08 5.64
CA GLY A 424 2.46 -10.96 6.30
C GLY A 424 1.72 -10.51 7.56
N PRO A 425 2.38 -9.75 8.45
CA PRO A 425 1.81 -9.35 9.74
C PRO A 425 0.82 -8.17 9.65
N SER A 426 0.78 -7.45 8.54
CA SER A 426 -0.04 -6.25 8.39
C SER A 426 -1.50 -6.60 8.13
N GLN A 427 -2.41 -5.82 8.73
CA GLN A 427 -3.85 -5.90 8.48
C GLN A 427 -4.29 -4.87 7.43
N LEU A 428 -3.54 -3.79 7.29
CA LEU A 428 -3.78 -2.75 6.30
C LEU A 428 -3.35 -3.18 4.91
N ILE A 429 -2.19 -3.84 4.83
CA ILE A 429 -1.58 -4.29 3.57
C ILE A 429 -1.50 -5.81 3.58
N ARG A 430 -2.31 -6.43 2.72
CA ARG A 430 -2.40 -7.89 2.64
C ARG A 430 -1.44 -8.45 1.60
N GLY A 431 -0.67 -9.45 2.01
CA GLY A 431 0.21 -10.22 1.14
C GLY A 431 0.90 -11.35 1.87
N TYR A 432 1.67 -12.12 1.14
CA TYR A 432 2.46 -13.21 1.71
C TYR A 432 3.83 -12.73 2.16
N LYS A 433 4.28 -13.21 3.32
CA LYS A 433 5.66 -13.12 3.76
C LYS A 433 6.53 -14.18 3.07
N HIS A 434 5.97 -15.38 2.90
CA HIS A 434 6.60 -16.51 2.21
C HIS A 434 5.58 -17.17 1.29
N LEU A 435 5.99 -17.43 0.06
CA LEU A 435 5.20 -18.13 -0.96
C LEU A 435 6.08 -19.18 -1.65
N PRO A 436 6.23 -20.37 -1.04
CA PRO A 436 7.01 -21.47 -1.61
C PRO A 436 6.33 -22.02 -2.87
N MET A 437 7.03 -21.92 -4.00
CA MET A 437 6.51 -22.27 -5.32
C MET A 437 7.47 -23.21 -6.04
N ARG A 438 6.93 -24.00 -6.96
CA ARG A 438 7.68 -24.74 -7.98
C ARG A 438 7.12 -24.39 -9.35
N PHE A 439 8.02 -24.14 -10.30
CA PHE A 439 7.70 -23.78 -11.68
C PHE A 439 8.21 -24.83 -12.69
N ALA A 440 9.23 -25.64 -12.31
CA ALA A 440 9.87 -26.63 -13.16
C ALA A 440 9.94 -28.02 -12.52
#